data_5d830a88c8bdcc3c40a19ee5bed429df
#
_entry.id   5d830a88c8bdcc3c40a19ee5bed429df
#
_cell.length_a   1.000
_cell.length_b   1.000
_cell.length_c   1.000
_cell.angle_alpha   90.00
_cell.angle_beta   90.00
_cell.angle_gamma   90.00
#
_symmetry.space_group_name_H-M   'P 1'
#
loop_
_entity.id
_entity.type
_entity.pdbx_description
1 polymer ?
#
loop_
_entity_poly.entity_id
_entity_poly.type
_entity_poly.pdbx_seq_one_letter_code
_entity_poly.pdbx_strand_id
1 'polypeptide(L)'
;MDYDELVSDIVKQVHVRYDDYVDYQKSEGLDVEPFDAMAEQMLDDELDGNLIYYNQMWTIIEHTCDDTGALFLSGTATFDGTTPNEAFWNDCYNKLNVQ
;
A
#
# COMPACT_ATOMS: atom_id res chain seq x y z
N MET A 1 3.46 14.96 -4.81
CA MET A 1 3.68 13.65 -4.15
C MET A 1 4.67 12.84 -4.97
N ASP A 2 5.66 12.24 -4.34
CA ASP A 2 6.58 11.33 -4.99
C ASP A 2 6.28 9.88 -4.59
N TYR A 3 7.06 8.95 -5.15
CA TYR A 3 6.86 7.52 -4.92
C TYR A 3 6.99 7.15 -3.44
N ASP A 4 8.01 7.67 -2.77
CA ASP A 4 8.24 7.36 -1.36
C ASP A 4 7.12 7.90 -0.48
N GLU A 5 6.58 9.07 -0.80
CA GLU A 5 5.43 9.63 -0.10
C GLU A 5 4.19 8.77 -0.30
N LEU A 6 3.95 8.28 -1.51
CA LEU A 6 2.82 7.39 -1.78
C LEU A 6 2.94 6.10 -0.96
N VAL A 7 4.11 5.46 -0.96
CA VAL A 7 4.34 4.25 -0.18
C VAL A 7 4.12 4.53 1.31
N SER A 8 4.62 5.65 1.81
CA SER A 8 4.46 6.05 3.21
C SER A 8 2.98 6.26 3.59
N ASP A 9 2.22 6.88 2.70
CA ASP A 9 0.78 7.09 2.92
C ASP A 9 0.02 5.77 2.96
N ILE A 10 0.37 4.84 2.08
CA ILE A 10 -0.24 3.51 2.08
C ILE A 10 0.05 2.77 3.38
N VAL A 11 1.29 2.79 3.83
CA VAL A 11 1.70 2.17 5.10
C VAL A 11 0.92 2.77 6.26
N LYS A 12 0.77 4.09 6.28
CA LYS A 12 0.00 4.78 7.31
C LYS A 12 -1.46 4.31 7.31
N GLN A 13 -2.07 4.18 6.14
CA GLN A 13 -3.45 3.73 6.04
C GLN A 13 -3.63 2.27 6.46
N VAL A 14 -2.65 1.42 6.22
CA VAL A 14 -2.68 0.05 6.74
C VAL A 14 -2.70 0.04 8.26
N HIS A 15 -1.90 0.89 8.90
CA HIS A 15 -1.91 1.02 10.37
C HIS A 15 -3.24 1.56 10.89
N VAL A 16 -3.85 2.52 10.21
CA VAL A 16 -5.18 3.02 10.56
C VAL A 16 -6.21 1.90 10.46
N ARG A 17 -6.14 1.09 9.42
CA ARG A 17 -7.03 -0.05 9.23
C ARG A 17 -6.89 -1.06 10.36
N TYR A 18 -5.67 -1.31 10.80
CA TYR A 18 -5.41 -2.21 11.93
C TYR A 18 -5.96 -1.62 13.23
N ASP A 19 -5.74 -0.33 13.47
CA ASP A 19 -6.24 0.33 14.68
C ASP A 19 -7.78 0.27 14.75
N ASP A 20 -8.45 0.48 13.64
CA ASP A 20 -9.91 0.34 13.55
C ASP A 20 -10.35 -1.08 13.85
N TYR A 21 -9.63 -2.07 13.35
CA TYR A 21 -9.90 -3.48 13.65
C TYR A 21 -9.77 -3.75 15.15
N VAL A 22 -8.70 -3.27 15.77
CA VAL A 22 -8.47 -3.45 17.22
C VAL A 22 -9.61 -2.82 18.02
N ASP A 23 -10.00 -1.61 17.69
CA ASP A 23 -11.08 -0.91 18.37
C ASP A 23 -12.40 -1.68 18.26
N TYR A 24 -12.71 -2.18 17.06
CA TYR A 24 -13.91 -2.98 16.85
C TYR A 24 -13.88 -4.26 17.69
N GLN A 25 -12.77 -5.00 17.64
CA GLN A 25 -12.65 -6.26 18.38
C GLN A 25 -12.81 -6.03 19.88
N LYS A 26 -12.21 -4.99 20.42
CA LYS A 26 -12.32 -4.64 21.84
C LYS A 26 -13.74 -4.26 22.22
N SER A 27 -14.41 -3.50 21.36
CA SER A 27 -15.80 -3.06 21.64
C SER A 27 -16.77 -4.24 21.65
N GLU A 28 -16.49 -5.29 20.90
CA GLU A 28 -17.32 -6.49 20.82
C GLU A 28 -16.87 -7.60 21.78
N GLY A 29 -15.80 -7.37 22.55
CA GLY A 29 -15.26 -8.37 23.45
C GLY A 29 -14.61 -9.55 22.75
N LEU A 30 -14.12 -9.34 21.52
CA LEU A 30 -13.48 -10.39 20.74
C LEU A 30 -11.96 -10.33 20.86
N ASP A 31 -11.32 -11.43 20.52
CA ASP A 31 -9.86 -11.53 20.55
C ASP A 31 -9.24 -10.65 19.45
N VAL A 32 -8.05 -10.13 19.72
CA VAL A 32 -7.31 -9.27 18.80
C VAL A 32 -6.10 -10.03 18.28
N GLU A 33 -6.02 -10.21 16.96
CA GLU A 33 -4.86 -10.78 16.32
C GLU A 33 -3.73 -9.75 16.27
N PRO A 34 -2.45 -10.16 16.37
CA PRO A 34 -1.34 -9.22 16.27
C PRO A 34 -1.23 -8.65 14.86
N PHE A 35 -0.63 -7.47 14.74
CA PHE A 35 -0.46 -6.80 13.46
C PHE A 35 0.27 -7.68 12.44
N ASP A 36 1.31 -8.39 12.87
CA ASP A 36 2.10 -9.25 11.98
C ASP A 36 1.26 -10.32 11.30
N ALA A 37 0.25 -10.84 11.99
CA ALA A 37 -0.63 -11.87 11.44
C ALA A 37 -1.61 -11.32 10.41
N MET A 38 -1.86 -10.02 10.41
CA MET A 38 -2.88 -9.38 9.58
C MET A 38 -2.32 -8.44 8.53
N ALA A 39 -1.02 -8.15 8.57
CA ALA A 39 -0.42 -7.12 7.74
C ALA A 39 -0.58 -7.40 6.25
N GLU A 40 -0.35 -8.63 5.79
CA GLU A 40 -0.48 -8.97 4.37
C GLU A 40 -1.89 -8.75 3.86
N GLN A 41 -2.88 -9.25 4.60
CA GLN A 41 -4.27 -9.13 4.20
C GLN A 41 -4.73 -7.67 4.23
N MET A 42 -4.31 -6.91 5.24
CA MET A 42 -4.66 -5.50 5.34
C MET A 42 -4.02 -4.68 4.22
N LEU A 43 -2.79 -5.01 3.82
CA LEU A 43 -2.15 -4.35 2.69
C LEU A 43 -2.89 -4.68 1.39
N ASP A 44 -3.24 -5.94 1.17
CA ASP A 44 -4.02 -6.34 0.01
C ASP A 44 -5.36 -5.60 -0.03
N ASP A 45 -6.06 -5.52 1.09
CA ASP A 45 -7.35 -4.85 1.18
C ASP A 45 -7.22 -3.35 0.91
N GLU A 46 -6.10 -2.74 1.31
CA GLU A 46 -5.86 -1.32 1.07
C GLU A 46 -5.55 -1.04 -0.40
N LEU A 47 -4.81 -1.90 -1.06
CA LEU A 47 -4.30 -1.67 -2.42
C LEU A 47 -5.23 -2.17 -3.52
N ASP A 48 -5.89 -3.30 -3.31
CA ASP A 48 -6.62 -3.99 -4.37
C ASP A 48 -7.81 -3.14 -4.85
N GLY A 49 -7.82 -2.85 -6.16
CA GLY A 49 -8.88 -2.06 -6.77
C GLY A 49 -8.91 -0.58 -6.36
N ASN A 50 -7.88 -0.08 -5.70
CA ASN A 50 -7.88 1.28 -5.18
C ASN A 50 -7.52 2.29 -6.27
N LEU A 51 -8.55 2.90 -6.86
CA LEU A 51 -8.37 3.87 -7.95
C LEU A 51 -7.65 5.14 -7.51
N ILE A 52 -7.73 5.50 -6.24
CA ILE A 52 -7.04 6.68 -5.72
C ILE A 52 -5.53 6.47 -5.83
N TYR A 53 -5.03 5.35 -5.36
CA TYR A 53 -3.60 5.05 -5.45
C TYR A 53 -3.15 4.84 -6.90
N TYR A 54 -3.98 4.18 -7.69
CA TYR A 54 -3.72 4.01 -9.12
C TYR A 54 -3.54 5.36 -9.81
N ASN A 55 -4.43 6.30 -9.57
CA ASN A 55 -4.34 7.64 -10.17
C ASN A 55 -3.15 8.43 -9.64
N GLN A 56 -2.83 8.30 -8.36
CA GLN A 56 -1.65 8.94 -7.78
C GLN A 56 -0.37 8.38 -8.39
N MET A 57 -0.30 7.08 -8.64
CA MET A 57 0.84 6.47 -9.30
C MET A 57 1.02 6.99 -10.72
N TRP A 58 -0.06 7.13 -11.47
CA TRP A 58 0.01 7.70 -12.82
C TRP A 58 0.48 9.14 -12.81
N THR A 59 0.04 9.93 -11.85
CA THR A 59 0.53 11.31 -11.68
C THR A 59 2.04 11.32 -11.43
N ILE A 60 2.52 10.45 -10.59
CA ILE A 60 3.97 10.32 -10.31
C ILE A 60 4.72 9.97 -11.59
N ILE A 61 4.23 9.01 -12.36
CA ILE A 61 4.85 8.60 -13.62
C ILE A 61 4.91 9.76 -14.60
N GLU A 62 3.83 10.53 -14.74
CA GLU A 62 3.77 11.68 -15.63
C GLU A 62 4.79 12.75 -15.25
N HIS A 63 4.99 12.98 -13.96
CA HIS A 63 5.93 13.99 -13.48
C HIS A 63 7.38 13.53 -13.51
N THR A 64 7.63 12.23 -13.66
CA THR A 64 8.98 11.67 -13.69
C THR A 64 9.26 10.98 -15.02
N CYS A 65 8.60 11.39 -16.08
CA CYS A 65 8.60 10.69 -17.36
C CYS A 65 9.88 10.83 -18.19
N ASP A 66 10.91 11.47 -17.69
CA ASP A 66 12.21 11.50 -18.35
C ASP A 66 12.97 10.20 -18.08
N ASP A 67 14.14 10.26 -17.47
CA ASP A 67 14.95 9.08 -17.19
C ASP A 67 14.34 8.22 -16.09
N THR A 68 13.77 8.85 -15.07
CA THR A 68 13.20 8.13 -13.93
C THR A 68 11.88 7.46 -14.29
N GLY A 69 11.10 8.06 -15.17
CA GLY A 69 9.83 7.49 -15.60
C GLY A 69 9.96 6.11 -16.23
N ALA A 70 11.09 5.85 -16.90
CA ALA A 70 11.34 4.55 -17.49
C ALA A 70 11.36 3.44 -16.44
N LEU A 71 11.79 3.75 -15.22
CA LEU A 71 11.82 2.79 -14.13
C LEU A 71 10.41 2.32 -13.75
N PHE A 72 9.47 3.25 -13.66
CA PHE A 72 8.07 2.90 -13.37
C PHE A 72 7.46 2.14 -14.54
N LEU A 73 7.72 2.58 -15.75
CA LEU A 73 7.17 1.93 -16.96
C LEU A 73 7.70 0.51 -17.15
N SER A 74 8.83 0.18 -16.53
CA SER A 74 9.37 -1.19 -16.56
C SER A 74 8.56 -2.14 -15.67
N GLY A 75 7.58 -1.65 -14.97
CA GLY A 75 6.72 -2.47 -14.11
C GLY A 75 7.24 -2.66 -12.70
N THR A 76 8.34 -1.99 -12.34
CA THR A 76 8.95 -2.21 -11.02
C THR A 76 8.14 -1.60 -9.88
N ALA A 77 7.31 -0.60 -10.16
CA ALA A 77 6.58 0.12 -9.11
C ALA A 77 5.21 0.60 -9.58
N THR A 78 4.55 -0.16 -10.44
CA THR A 78 3.27 0.26 -11.00
C THR A 78 2.16 -0.72 -10.70
N PHE A 79 0.96 -0.38 -11.14
CA PHE A 79 -0.18 -1.28 -11.13
C PHE A 79 -0.30 -1.98 -12.47
N ASP A 80 -0.83 -3.19 -12.44
CA ASP A 80 -1.30 -3.90 -13.63
C ASP A 80 -2.82 -3.71 -13.66
N GLY A 81 -3.27 -2.80 -14.51
CA GLY A 81 -4.64 -2.31 -14.40
C GLY A 81 -4.85 -1.59 -13.07
N THR A 82 -5.75 -2.07 -12.23
CA THR A 82 -5.97 -1.55 -10.87
C THR A 82 -5.37 -2.44 -9.79
N THR A 83 -4.62 -3.46 -10.18
CA THR A 83 -3.96 -4.38 -9.26
C THR A 83 -2.50 -3.97 -9.10
N PRO A 84 -2.00 -3.80 -7.87
CA PRO A 84 -0.59 -3.44 -7.68
C PRO A 84 0.31 -4.57 -8.18
N ASN A 85 1.40 -4.22 -8.84
CA ASN A 85 2.33 -5.25 -9.21
C ASN A 85 3.17 -5.70 -8.01
N GLU A 86 3.86 -6.81 -8.17
CA GLU A 86 4.59 -7.44 -7.06
C GLU A 86 5.66 -6.53 -6.46
N ALA A 87 6.39 -5.80 -7.29
CA ALA A 87 7.45 -4.91 -6.80
C ALA A 87 6.88 -3.79 -5.95
N PHE A 88 5.80 -3.18 -6.38
CA PHE A 88 5.13 -2.13 -5.62
C PHE A 88 4.57 -2.67 -4.31
N TRP A 89 3.91 -3.82 -4.36
CA TRP A 89 3.39 -4.46 -3.16
C TRP A 89 4.52 -4.74 -2.16
N ASN A 90 5.63 -5.27 -2.64
CA ASN A 90 6.78 -5.60 -1.80
C ASN A 90 7.39 -4.35 -1.15
N ASP A 91 7.47 -3.24 -1.89
CA ASP A 91 7.97 -1.99 -1.34
C ASP A 91 7.10 -1.50 -0.17
N CYS A 92 5.78 -1.60 -0.32
CA CYS A 92 4.85 -1.24 0.75
C CYS A 92 4.98 -2.20 1.94
N TYR A 93 5.03 -3.50 1.67
CA TYR A 93 5.12 -4.51 2.73
C TYR A 93 6.41 -4.37 3.52
N ASN A 94 7.53 -4.16 2.83
CA ASN A 94 8.82 -3.98 3.51
C ASN A 94 8.82 -2.75 4.41
N LYS A 95 8.12 -1.70 4.01
CA LYS A 95 8.03 -0.47 4.81
C LYS A 95 7.12 -0.63 6.02
N LEU A 96 6.24 -1.61 6.05
CA LEU A 96 5.45 -1.94 7.25
C LEU A 96 6.33 -2.45 8.39
N ASN A 97 7.53 -2.93 8.06
CA ASN A 97 8.50 -3.42 9.03
C ASN A 97 7.95 -4.58 9.88
N VAL A 98 7.24 -5.47 9.23
CA VAL A 98 6.68 -6.68 9.85
C VAL A 98 7.79 -7.70 10.02
N GLN A 99 7.79 -8.37 11.17
CA GLN A 99 8.81 -9.38 11.48
C GLN A 99 8.20 -10.77 11.55
#